data_b559bf8d92315fc74f3291281edc0d52
#
_entry.id   b559bf8d92315fc74f3291281edc0d52
#
_cell.length_a   1.000
_cell.length_b   1.000
_cell.length_c   1.000
_cell.angle_alpha   90.00
_cell.angle_beta   90.00
_cell.angle_gamma   90.00
#
_symmetry.space_group_name_H-M   'P 1'
#
loop_
_entity.id
_entity.type
_entity.pdbx_description
1 polymer ?
#
loop_
_entity_poly.entity_id
_entity_poly.type
_entity_poly.pdbx_seq_one_letter_code
_entity_poly.pdbx_strand_id
1 'polypeptide(L)'
;MRYDILKYQRIRDLREDDNLSQKDIAQYLNIKQNTYSRYETSERNMPLEIIGRLADYYNTSVDYLMGRTDEFKPYPKPSKRKK
;
A
#
# COMPACT_ATOMS: atom_id res chain seq x y z
N MET A 1 2.75 22.28 -3.22
CA MET A 1 2.63 20.97 -3.36
C MET A 1 1.58 20.31 -2.57
N ARG A 2 0.90 19.44 -3.13
CA ARG A 2 -0.18 18.91 -2.54
C ARG A 2 0.08 17.56 -2.14
N TYR A 3 0.61 17.24 -0.99
CA TYR A 3 0.89 15.92 -0.53
C TYR A 3 -0.35 15.09 -0.37
N ASP A 4 -1.43 15.70 0.07
CA ASP A 4 -2.63 14.95 0.31
C ASP A 4 -3.20 14.38 -0.96
N ILE A 5 -3.02 15.02 -2.08
CA ILE A 5 -3.49 14.51 -3.33
C ILE A 5 -2.68 13.30 -3.75
N LEU A 6 -1.40 13.27 -3.38
CA LEU A 6 -0.51 12.20 -3.76
C LEU A 6 -0.22 11.22 -2.64
N LYS A 7 -1.06 11.24 -1.60
CA LYS A 7 -0.80 10.46 -0.40
C LYS A 7 -0.55 8.98 -0.66
N TYR A 8 -1.30 8.38 -1.53
CA TYR A 8 -1.14 6.96 -1.83
C TYR A 8 -0.69 6.73 -3.27
N GLN A 9 0.02 7.69 -3.83
CA GLN A 9 0.43 7.61 -5.23
C GLN A 9 1.31 6.40 -5.51
N ARG A 10 2.21 6.07 -4.59
CA ARG A 10 3.09 4.94 -4.82
C ARG A 10 2.34 3.62 -4.85
N ILE A 11 1.27 3.51 -4.08
CA ILE A 11 0.44 2.32 -4.08
C ILE A 11 -0.21 2.16 -5.45
N ARG A 12 -0.72 3.24 -6.00
CA ARG A 12 -1.31 3.21 -7.31
C ARG A 12 -0.26 2.90 -8.38
N ASP A 13 0.91 3.52 -8.27
CA ASP A 13 1.98 3.31 -9.24
C ASP A 13 2.42 1.85 -9.27
N LEU A 14 2.57 1.23 -8.11
CA LEU A 14 2.97 -0.17 -8.06
C LEU A 14 1.90 -1.07 -8.64
N ARG A 15 0.64 -0.75 -8.38
CA ARG A 15 -0.47 -1.52 -8.93
C ARG A 15 -0.45 -1.46 -10.45
N GLU A 16 -0.28 -0.25 -10.98
CA GLU A 16 -0.27 -0.06 -12.44
C GLU A 16 0.97 -0.69 -13.07
N ASP A 17 2.10 -0.59 -12.41
CA ASP A 17 3.33 -1.21 -12.92
C ASP A 17 3.19 -2.72 -13.03
N ASP A 18 2.42 -3.33 -12.14
CA ASP A 18 2.20 -4.76 -12.18
C ASP A 18 1.00 -5.15 -13.04
N ASN A 19 0.40 -4.18 -13.71
CA ASN A 19 -0.78 -4.40 -14.56
C ASN A 19 -1.94 -5.00 -13.79
N LEU A 20 -2.13 -4.57 -12.56
CA LEU A 20 -3.22 -5.06 -11.74
C LEU A 20 -4.36 -4.05 -11.72
N SER A 21 -5.58 -4.55 -11.73
CA SER A 21 -6.75 -3.67 -11.61
C SER A 21 -7.02 -3.39 -10.14
N GLN A 22 -7.84 -2.38 -9.88
CA GLN A 22 -8.29 -2.14 -8.51
C GLN A 22 -9.06 -3.34 -7.98
N LYS A 23 -9.78 -4.03 -8.86
CA LYS A 23 -10.53 -5.21 -8.48
C LYS A 23 -9.58 -6.31 -8.00
N ASP A 24 -8.46 -6.50 -8.69
CA ASP A 24 -7.49 -7.53 -8.32
C ASP A 24 -6.97 -7.28 -6.91
N ILE A 25 -6.61 -6.05 -6.61
CA ILE A 25 -6.08 -5.72 -5.30
C ILE A 25 -7.16 -5.81 -4.23
N ALA A 26 -8.36 -5.36 -4.54
CA ALA A 26 -9.46 -5.45 -3.58
C ALA A 26 -9.74 -6.90 -3.21
N GLN A 27 -9.65 -7.81 -4.18
CA GLN A 27 -9.82 -9.23 -3.91
C GLN A 27 -8.73 -9.76 -3.00
N TYR A 28 -7.48 -9.36 -3.27
CA TYR A 28 -6.38 -9.77 -2.41
C TYR A 28 -6.60 -9.30 -0.97
N LEU A 29 -7.08 -8.08 -0.81
CA LEU A 29 -7.31 -7.50 0.50
C LEU A 29 -8.61 -7.96 1.12
N ASN A 30 -9.46 -8.62 0.35
CA ASN A 30 -10.77 -9.08 0.79
C ASN A 30 -11.67 -7.92 1.21
N ILE A 31 -11.67 -6.87 0.40
CA ILE A 31 -12.53 -5.71 0.62
C ILE A 31 -13.24 -5.39 -0.68
N LYS A 32 -14.21 -4.50 -0.63
CA LYS A 32 -14.95 -4.12 -1.81
C LYS A 32 -14.09 -3.22 -2.69
N GLN A 33 -14.26 -3.36 -3.99
CA GLN A 33 -13.53 -2.53 -4.94
C GLN A 33 -13.77 -1.04 -4.69
N ASN A 34 -15.01 -0.64 -4.42
CA ASN A 34 -15.33 0.73 -4.09
C ASN A 34 -14.53 1.23 -2.91
N THR A 35 -14.39 0.42 -1.86
CA THR A 35 -13.63 0.78 -0.67
C THR A 35 -12.16 1.00 -1.03
N TYR A 36 -11.61 0.07 -1.80
CA TYR A 36 -10.21 0.20 -2.20
C TYR A 36 -10.00 1.45 -3.06
N SER A 37 -10.92 1.71 -3.99
CA SER A 37 -10.83 2.87 -4.85
C SER A 37 -10.78 4.17 -4.04
N ARG A 38 -11.55 4.25 -2.98
CA ARG A 38 -11.56 5.45 -2.14
C ARG A 38 -10.26 5.61 -1.38
N TYR A 39 -9.60 4.50 -1.06
CA TYR A 39 -8.28 4.58 -0.44
C TYR A 39 -7.27 5.15 -1.43
N GLU A 40 -7.26 4.63 -2.65
CA GLU A 40 -6.30 5.07 -3.65
C GLU A 40 -6.45 6.55 -3.99
N THR A 41 -7.67 7.05 -3.99
CA THR A 41 -7.91 8.45 -4.32
C THR A 41 -7.77 9.36 -3.10
N SER A 42 -7.43 8.80 -1.96
CA SER A 42 -7.30 9.53 -0.70
C SER A 42 -8.63 10.09 -0.18
N GLU A 43 -9.74 9.60 -0.73
CA GLU A 43 -11.05 9.99 -0.26
C GLU A 43 -11.27 9.46 1.15
N ARG A 44 -10.63 8.35 1.49
CA ARG A 44 -10.63 7.79 2.83
C ARG A 44 -9.21 7.44 3.20
N ASN A 45 -8.90 7.56 4.49
CA ASN A 45 -7.58 7.16 4.97
C ASN A 45 -7.50 5.64 4.97
N MET A 46 -6.39 5.11 4.46
CA MET A 46 -6.19 3.69 4.41
C MET A 46 -5.75 3.19 5.79
N PRO A 47 -6.43 2.19 6.35
CA PRO A 47 -6.00 1.65 7.64
C PRO A 47 -4.58 1.10 7.57
N LEU A 48 -3.86 1.20 8.67
CA LEU A 48 -2.49 0.72 8.72
C LEU A 48 -2.38 -0.76 8.38
N GLU A 49 -3.34 -1.55 8.80
CA GLU A 49 -3.34 -2.96 8.49
C GLU A 49 -3.39 -3.20 6.98
N ILE A 50 -4.17 -2.41 6.27
CA ILE A 50 -4.26 -2.53 4.82
C ILE A 50 -2.94 -2.12 4.18
N ILE A 51 -2.35 -1.02 4.66
CA ILE A 51 -1.07 -0.58 4.12
C ILE A 51 0.00 -1.63 4.36
N GLY A 52 -0.01 -2.25 5.53
CA GLY A 52 0.95 -3.31 5.84
C GLY A 52 0.82 -4.50 4.92
N ARG A 53 -0.42 -4.90 4.62
CA ARG A 53 -0.65 -6.02 3.71
C ARG A 53 -0.21 -5.70 2.29
N LEU A 54 -0.38 -4.45 1.88
CA LEU A 54 0.10 -4.03 0.56
C LEU A 54 1.62 -4.01 0.51
N ALA A 55 2.26 -3.58 1.60
CA ALA A 55 3.71 -3.60 1.66
C ALA A 55 4.23 -5.03 1.52
N ASP A 56 3.57 -5.98 2.16
CA ASP A 56 3.95 -7.38 2.02
C ASP A 56 3.72 -7.87 0.60
N TYR A 57 2.60 -7.50 0.02
CA TYR A 57 2.26 -7.94 -1.32
C TYR A 57 3.28 -7.46 -2.34
N TYR A 58 3.70 -6.19 -2.23
CA TYR A 58 4.65 -5.62 -3.17
C TYR A 58 6.09 -5.82 -2.72
N ASN A 59 6.29 -6.47 -1.59
CA ASN A 59 7.62 -6.73 -1.04
C ASN A 59 8.42 -5.44 -0.84
N THR A 60 7.80 -4.51 -0.16
CA THR A 60 8.41 -3.23 0.17
C THR A 60 8.03 -2.86 1.59
N SER A 61 8.27 -1.64 2.01
CA SER A 61 7.97 -1.20 3.37
C SER A 61 6.76 -0.26 3.38
N VAL A 62 6.12 -0.16 4.53
CA VAL A 62 5.07 0.83 4.72
C VAL A 62 5.63 2.24 4.52
N ASP A 63 6.86 2.47 4.98
CA ASP A 63 7.50 3.79 4.80
C ASP A 63 7.63 4.14 3.33
N TYR A 64 7.99 3.17 2.49
CA TYR A 64 8.09 3.44 1.08
C TYR A 64 6.71 3.78 0.50
N LEU A 65 5.70 3.01 0.87
CA LEU A 65 4.35 3.23 0.35
C LEU A 65 3.81 4.59 0.76
N MET A 66 4.19 5.05 1.94
CA MET A 66 3.72 6.34 2.45
C MET A 66 4.59 7.51 2.01
N GLY A 67 5.63 7.25 1.23
CA GLY A 67 6.50 8.31 0.75
C GLY A 67 7.48 8.84 1.77
N ARG A 68 7.74 8.07 2.82
CA ARG A 68 8.65 8.52 3.87
C ARG A 68 10.09 8.13 3.61
N THR A 69 10.33 7.29 2.65
CA THR A 69 11.67 6.91 2.22
C THR A 69 11.61 6.58 0.75
N ASP A 70 12.73 6.70 0.06
CA ASP A 70 12.82 6.31 -1.33
C ASP A 70 13.39 4.90 -1.46
N GLU A 71 13.70 4.26 -0.33
CA GLU A 71 14.24 2.92 -0.35
C GLU A 71 13.13 1.91 -0.54
N PHE A 72 13.09 1.24 -1.68
CA PHE A 72 12.05 0.25 -1.97
C PHE A 72 12.24 -1.03 -1.20
N LYS A 73 13.47 -1.42 -0.91
CA LYS A 73 13.75 -2.67 -0.27
C LYS A 73 13.07 -2.77 1.09
N PRO A 74 12.38 -3.87 1.39
CA PRO A 74 11.68 -3.97 2.66
C PRO A 74 12.64 -4.10 3.83
N TYR A 75 12.16 -3.74 4.99
CA TYR A 75 12.92 -3.96 6.21
C TYR A 75 13.00 -5.46 6.49
N PRO A 76 14.02 -5.92 7.20
CA PRO A 76 14.09 -7.33 7.59
C PRO A 76 12.86 -7.70 8.42
N LYS A 77 12.37 -8.91 8.24
CA LYS A 77 11.25 -9.36 9.03
C LYS A 77 11.67 -9.52 10.48
N PRO A 78 10.77 -9.30 11.42
CA PRO A 78 11.11 -9.49 12.84
C PRO A 78 11.48 -10.94 13.09
N SER A 79 12.38 -11.14 14.05
CA SER A 79 12.78 -12.50 14.37
C SER A 79 11.68 -13.15 15.18
N LYS A 80 11.68 -14.46 15.16
CA LYS A 80 10.73 -15.15 15.86
C LYS A 80 10.95 -15.21 17.28
N ARG A 81 11.73 -14.77 17.91
CA ARG A 81 11.98 -14.88 19.25
C ARG A 81 11.12 -14.32 20.15
N LYS A 82 10.93 -14.42 20.89
CA LYS A 82 10.26 -13.90 21.57
C LYS A 82 10.31 -13.42 22.55
N LYS A 83 10.41 -13.09 22.93
CA LYS A 83 10.53 -12.58 23.75
C LYS A 83 10.41 -12.69 24.45
#